data_987f92c90c7447f4f34e76c9433f8384
#
_entry.id   987f92c90c7447f4f34e76c9433f8384
#
_cell.length_a   1.000
_cell.length_b   1.000
_cell.length_c   1.000
_cell.angle_alpha   90.00
_cell.angle_beta   90.00
_cell.angle_gamma   90.00
#
_symmetry.space_group_name_H-M   'P 1'
#
loop_
_entity.id
_entity.type
_entity.pdbx_description
1 polymer ?
#
loop_
_entity_poly.entity_id
_entity_poly.type
_entity_poly.pdbx_seq_one_letter_code
_entity_poly.pdbx_strand_id
1 'polypeptide(L)'
;DVYKRQVVEFGGQACLLAPTEILARQHYGTIIEITKIIKVNILLLTGRDKGSLRRNKLDQIESGSAKIIIGTHALFQESVVYKNLLFAVIDEQHRFGVRQRMELGNKGPNVDVLVMTATPIPRSLSLTYYGDMDISILDEKPKNRMPIKTAVMSDGRIKRILDRLEKALCNNRRVYWV
;
A
#
# COMPACT_ATOMS: atom_id res chain seq x y z
N ASP A 1 -0.68 -6.51 8.33
CA ASP A 1 -1.41 -5.74 9.36
C ASP A 1 -1.05 -6.14 10.78
N VAL A 2 -0.69 -7.41 11.04
CA VAL A 2 -0.26 -7.89 12.37
C VAL A 2 0.96 -7.12 12.87
N TYR A 3 2.00 -6.98 12.06
CA TYR A 3 3.24 -6.27 12.45
C TYR A 3 3.00 -4.79 12.78
N LYS A 4 2.12 -4.09 12.06
CA LYS A 4 1.77 -2.70 12.39
C LYS A 4 1.12 -2.59 13.77
N ARG A 5 0.28 -3.56 14.13
CA ARG A 5 -0.33 -3.62 15.46
C ARG A 5 0.71 -3.83 16.54
N GLN A 6 1.61 -4.77 16.37
CA GLN A 6 2.69 -5.03 17.33
C GLN A 6 3.53 -3.78 17.59
N VAL A 7 3.95 -3.08 16.53
CA VAL A 7 4.71 -1.82 16.64
C VAL A 7 3.96 -0.77 17.46
N VAL A 8 2.64 -0.64 17.25
CA VAL A 8 1.81 0.30 18.00
C VAL A 8 1.69 -0.09 19.48
N GLU A 9 1.56 -1.38 19.78
CA GLU A 9 1.55 -1.91 21.17
C GLU A 9 2.86 -1.63 21.88
N PHE A 10 4.01 -1.64 21.18
CA PHE A 10 5.32 -1.22 21.71
C PHE A 10 5.52 0.31 21.76
N GLY A 11 4.47 1.10 21.50
CA GLY A 11 4.53 2.56 21.56
C GLY A 11 5.13 3.24 20.33
N GLY A 12 5.54 2.50 19.31
CA GLY A 12 6.10 3.01 18.07
C GLY A 12 5.07 3.54 17.08
N GLN A 13 5.57 3.97 15.92
CA GLN A 13 4.79 4.38 14.76
C GLN A 13 5.07 3.43 13.60
N ALA A 14 4.04 3.16 12.80
CA ALA A 14 4.18 2.43 11.54
C ALA A 14 3.71 3.30 10.37
N CYS A 15 4.38 3.22 9.22
CA CYS A 15 3.90 3.88 8.02
C CYS A 15 3.63 2.89 6.90
N LEU A 16 2.69 3.24 6.00
CA LEU A 16 2.40 2.52 4.78
C LEU A 16 2.43 3.49 3.60
N LEU A 17 3.33 3.20 2.69
CA LEU A 17 3.51 3.94 1.47
C LEU A 17 2.78 3.25 0.32
N ALA A 18 1.91 3.99 -0.35
CA ALA A 18 1.24 3.55 -1.56
C ALA A 18 1.65 4.40 -2.77
N PRO A 19 1.74 3.82 -3.98
CA PRO A 19 2.21 4.54 -5.17
C PRO A 19 1.24 5.62 -5.66
N THR A 20 -0.03 5.48 -5.34
CA THR A 20 -1.08 6.42 -5.75
C THR A 20 -1.97 6.82 -4.58
N GLU A 21 -2.61 7.98 -4.69
CA GLU A 21 -3.55 8.43 -3.66
C GLU A 21 -4.79 7.51 -3.57
N ILE A 22 -5.22 6.93 -4.68
CA ILE A 22 -6.34 5.98 -4.71
C ILE A 22 -6.02 4.77 -3.84
N LEU A 23 -4.85 4.18 -4.02
CA LEU A 23 -4.40 3.05 -3.21
C LEU A 23 -4.17 3.44 -1.75
N ALA A 24 -3.60 4.61 -1.49
CA ALA A 24 -3.46 5.10 -0.12
C ALA A 24 -4.81 5.22 0.60
N ARG A 25 -5.84 5.74 -0.07
CA ARG A 25 -7.21 5.83 0.46
C ARG A 25 -7.85 4.47 0.65
N GLN A 26 -7.61 3.53 -0.26
CA GLN A 26 -8.10 2.16 -0.14
C GLN A 26 -7.49 1.46 1.08
N HIS A 27 -6.17 1.54 1.24
CA HIS A 27 -5.49 1.01 2.43
C HIS A 27 -5.99 1.68 3.72
N TYR A 28 -6.17 3.00 3.69
CA TYR A 28 -6.71 3.74 4.83
C TYR A 28 -8.09 3.22 5.26
N GLY A 29 -9.01 3.05 4.31
CA GLY A 29 -10.34 2.49 4.58
C GLY A 29 -10.27 1.08 5.16
N THR A 30 -9.45 0.21 4.56
CA THR A 30 -9.28 -1.18 5.03
C THR A 30 -8.70 -1.24 6.45
N ILE A 31 -7.68 -0.43 6.73
CA ILE A 31 -7.01 -0.44 8.04
C ILE A 31 -7.93 0.13 9.12
N ILE A 32 -8.70 1.17 8.83
CA ILE A 32 -9.72 1.69 9.77
C ILE A 32 -10.71 0.60 10.15
N GLU A 33 -11.22 -0.15 9.17
CA GLU A 33 -12.19 -1.23 9.45
C GLU A 33 -11.59 -2.31 10.38
N ILE A 34 -10.34 -2.70 10.13
CA ILE A 34 -9.65 -3.71 10.94
C ILE A 34 -9.34 -3.18 12.35
N THR A 35 -9.08 -1.90 12.48
CA THR A 35 -8.63 -1.28 13.75
C THR A 35 -9.77 -0.66 14.56
N LYS A 36 -11.01 -0.75 14.11
CA LYS A 36 -12.19 -0.22 14.85
C LYS A 36 -12.24 -0.64 16.32
N ILE A 37 -11.75 -1.84 16.62
CA ILE A 37 -11.74 -2.41 17.97
C ILE A 37 -10.59 -1.83 18.84
N ILE A 38 -9.52 -1.38 18.20
CA ILE A 38 -8.27 -0.98 18.88
C ILE A 38 -8.09 0.53 18.80
N LYS A 39 -8.87 1.37 19.18
CA LYS A 39 -8.77 2.87 19.27
C LYS A 39 -7.39 3.47 18.87
N VAL A 40 -6.83 3.07 17.73
CA VAL A 40 -5.54 3.54 17.22
C VAL A 40 -5.77 4.73 16.30
N ASN A 41 -5.04 5.81 16.50
CA ASN A 41 -5.11 6.96 15.62
C ASN A 41 -4.37 6.69 14.30
N ILE A 42 -5.12 6.66 13.20
CA ILE A 42 -4.63 6.42 11.84
C ILE A 42 -4.74 7.72 11.06
N LEU A 43 -3.68 8.07 10.35
CA LEU A 43 -3.60 9.30 9.60
C LEU A 43 -3.31 9.04 8.14
N LEU A 44 -4.04 9.70 7.23
CA LEU A 44 -3.77 9.72 5.80
C LEU A 44 -3.08 11.03 5.42
N LEU A 45 -1.85 10.93 4.87
CA LEU A 45 -1.09 12.08 4.37
C LEU A 45 -0.83 11.94 2.87
N THR A 46 -1.34 12.90 2.09
CA THR A 46 -1.20 12.92 0.62
C THR A 46 -0.67 14.26 0.13
N GLY A 47 -0.29 14.34 -1.14
CA GLY A 47 0.16 15.59 -1.76
C GLY A 47 -0.94 16.65 -1.88
N ARG A 48 -2.22 16.28 -1.69
CA ARG A 48 -3.36 17.24 -1.70
C ARG A 48 -3.52 17.98 -0.38
N ASP A 49 -2.95 17.48 0.69
CA ASP A 49 -3.03 18.15 1.99
C ASP A 49 -2.21 19.44 1.95
N LYS A 50 -2.84 20.59 2.22
CA LYS A 50 -2.24 21.92 2.16
C LYS A 50 -2.60 22.76 3.39
N GLY A 51 -1.84 23.83 3.60
CA GLY A 51 -2.14 24.85 4.62
C GLY A 51 -2.22 24.29 6.04
N SER A 52 -3.21 24.72 6.79
CA SER A 52 -3.42 24.36 8.21
C SER A 52 -3.71 22.87 8.39
N LEU A 53 -4.46 22.25 7.46
CA LEU A 53 -4.74 20.82 7.50
C LEU A 53 -3.45 19.98 7.46
N ARG A 54 -2.53 20.32 6.54
CA ARG A 54 -1.25 19.64 6.44
C ARG A 54 -0.43 19.84 7.71
N ARG A 55 -0.34 21.05 8.24
CA ARG A 55 0.39 21.36 9.48
C ARG A 55 -0.13 20.52 10.63
N ASN A 56 -1.43 20.50 10.86
CA ASN A 56 -2.04 19.68 11.91
C ASN A 56 -1.69 18.19 11.78
N LYS A 57 -1.68 17.66 10.56
CA LYS A 57 -1.27 16.26 10.31
C LYS A 57 0.20 16.02 10.64
N LEU A 58 1.08 16.95 10.28
CA LEU A 58 2.51 16.86 10.60
C LEU A 58 2.74 16.89 12.12
N ASP A 59 2.06 17.79 12.83
CA ASP A 59 2.12 17.88 14.29
C ASP A 59 1.67 16.57 14.97
N GLN A 60 0.65 15.90 14.41
CA GLN A 60 0.22 14.59 14.92
C GLN A 60 1.25 13.48 14.66
N ILE A 61 2.00 13.54 13.57
CA ILE A 61 3.08 12.59 13.29
C ILE A 61 4.25 12.85 14.25
N GLU A 62 4.67 14.08 14.37
CA GLU A 62 5.82 14.50 15.19
C GLU A 62 5.56 14.28 16.69
N SER A 63 4.37 14.58 17.17
CA SER A 63 3.99 14.28 18.56
C SER A 63 3.85 12.78 18.86
N GLY A 64 3.74 11.93 17.82
CA GLY A 64 3.50 10.50 17.96
C GLY A 64 2.06 10.15 18.34
N SER A 65 1.13 11.09 18.25
CA SER A 65 -0.30 10.84 18.45
C SER A 65 -0.88 10.01 17.30
N ALA A 66 -0.43 10.24 16.05
CA ALA A 66 -0.71 9.35 14.92
C ALA A 66 0.21 8.12 15.02
N LYS A 67 -0.39 6.93 15.13
CA LYS A 67 0.33 5.67 15.30
C LYS A 67 0.52 4.92 13.99
N ILE A 68 -0.46 4.97 13.09
CA ILE A 68 -0.36 4.40 11.75
C ILE A 68 -0.53 5.53 10.76
N ILE A 69 0.48 5.74 9.92
CA ILE A 69 0.51 6.80 8.93
C ILE A 69 0.46 6.16 7.54
N ILE A 70 -0.55 6.51 6.74
CA ILE A 70 -0.72 6.00 5.38
C ILE A 70 -0.56 7.17 4.43
N GLY A 71 0.13 6.98 3.32
CA GLY A 71 0.27 8.07 2.36
C GLY A 71 1.00 7.66 1.09
N THR A 72 1.32 8.68 0.31
CA THR A 72 2.09 8.57 -0.92
C THR A 72 3.52 9.08 -0.71
N HIS A 73 4.21 9.46 -1.79
CA HIS A 73 5.53 10.10 -1.73
C HIS A 73 5.61 11.28 -0.72
N ALA A 74 4.48 11.82 -0.28
CA ALA A 74 4.44 12.86 0.76
C ALA A 74 5.11 12.41 2.07
N LEU A 75 5.16 11.10 2.36
CA LEU A 75 5.77 10.53 3.57
C LEU A 75 7.31 10.63 3.59
N PHE A 76 7.96 10.76 2.43
CA PHE A 76 9.42 10.91 2.34
C PHE A 76 9.90 12.34 2.58
N GLN A 77 9.03 13.32 2.42
CA GLN A 77 9.44 14.72 2.50
C GLN A 77 10.15 15.02 3.82
N GLU A 78 11.16 15.86 3.78
CA GLU A 78 11.95 16.26 4.96
C GLU A 78 11.08 16.84 6.07
N SER A 79 10.00 17.55 5.68
CA SER A 79 9.04 18.11 6.61
C SER A 79 8.26 17.09 7.42
N VAL A 80 8.31 15.80 7.06
CA VAL A 80 7.67 14.73 7.83
C VAL A 80 8.66 14.15 8.82
N VAL A 81 8.52 14.55 10.07
CA VAL A 81 9.34 14.08 11.19
C VAL A 81 8.50 13.09 12.01
N TYR A 82 9.01 11.88 12.17
CA TYR A 82 8.37 10.86 13.00
C TYR A 82 8.96 10.91 14.41
N LYS A 83 8.11 10.73 15.42
CA LYS A 83 8.58 10.63 16.80
C LYS A 83 9.35 9.34 17.06
N ASN A 84 8.83 8.23 16.61
CA ASN A 84 9.42 6.90 16.78
C ASN A 84 8.92 5.94 15.69
N LEU A 85 9.40 6.12 14.47
CA LEU A 85 9.08 5.21 13.36
C LEU A 85 9.88 3.91 13.55
N LEU A 86 9.19 2.78 13.69
CA LEU A 86 9.80 1.46 13.84
C LEU A 86 9.51 0.53 12.66
N PHE A 87 8.44 0.78 11.91
CA PHE A 87 8.06 -0.10 10.80
C PHE A 87 7.55 0.68 9.59
N ALA A 88 8.09 0.37 8.43
CA ALA A 88 7.68 0.96 7.18
C ALA A 88 7.26 -0.12 6.18
N VAL A 89 6.09 0.05 5.56
CA VAL A 89 5.59 -0.82 4.50
C VAL A 89 5.56 -0.05 3.19
N ILE A 90 6.16 -0.61 2.15
CA ILE A 90 6.18 -0.05 0.80
C ILE A 90 5.40 -0.98 -0.12
N ASP A 91 4.26 -0.52 -0.60
CA ASP A 91 3.43 -1.27 -1.54
C ASP A 91 3.81 -0.94 -2.99
N GLU A 92 3.77 -1.95 -3.87
CA GLU A 92 4.13 -1.85 -5.28
C GLU A 92 5.49 -1.17 -5.51
N GLN A 93 6.52 -1.74 -4.91
CA GLN A 93 7.89 -1.19 -4.84
C GLN A 93 8.47 -0.73 -6.19
N HIS A 94 8.07 -1.35 -7.31
CA HIS A 94 8.58 -1.00 -8.65
C HIS A 94 8.23 0.44 -9.07
N ARG A 95 7.29 1.07 -8.38
CA ARG A 95 6.89 2.48 -8.57
C ARG A 95 7.78 3.46 -7.81
N PHE A 96 8.70 2.97 -6.97
CA PHE A 96 9.57 3.80 -6.14
C PHE A 96 11.04 3.54 -6.45
N GLY A 97 11.84 4.60 -6.55
CA GLY A 97 13.28 4.51 -6.72
C GLY A 97 13.97 3.90 -5.49
N VAL A 98 15.16 3.30 -5.69
CA VAL A 98 15.99 2.73 -4.60
C VAL A 98 16.25 3.78 -3.52
N ARG A 99 16.60 5.01 -3.92
CA ARG A 99 16.87 6.13 -3.01
C ARG A 99 15.70 6.46 -2.09
N GLN A 100 14.48 6.51 -2.64
CA GLN A 100 13.28 6.83 -1.86
C GLN A 100 12.98 5.80 -0.78
N ARG A 101 13.31 4.53 -1.03
CA ARG A 101 13.13 3.44 -0.05
C ARG A 101 14.14 3.56 1.09
N MET A 102 15.39 3.89 0.77
CA MET A 102 16.43 4.14 1.78
C MET A 102 16.08 5.36 2.65
N GLU A 103 15.52 6.40 2.06
CA GLU A 103 15.09 7.61 2.79
C GLU A 103 14.05 7.30 3.87
N LEU A 104 13.16 6.32 3.65
CA LEU A 104 12.19 5.93 4.66
C LEU A 104 12.84 5.16 5.83
N GLY A 105 13.80 4.28 5.53
CA GLY A 105 14.61 3.62 6.54
C GLY A 105 15.40 4.61 7.42
N ASN A 106 15.83 5.72 6.83
CA ASN A 106 16.58 6.78 7.53
C ASN A 106 15.69 7.73 8.36
N LYS A 107 14.36 7.58 8.33
CA LYS A 107 13.43 8.39 9.15
C LYS A 107 13.39 7.98 10.64
N GLY A 108 14.11 6.93 11.00
CA GLY A 108 14.29 6.49 12.39
C GLY A 108 15.58 5.68 12.55
N PRO A 109 16.07 5.48 13.78
CA PRO A 109 17.35 4.82 14.04
C PRO A 109 17.35 3.30 13.72
N ASN A 110 16.18 2.64 13.79
CA ASN A 110 16.01 1.20 13.55
C ASN A 110 14.63 0.95 12.95
N VAL A 111 14.47 1.28 11.66
CA VAL A 111 13.20 1.09 10.95
C VAL A 111 13.23 -0.22 10.18
N ASP A 112 12.40 -1.17 10.56
CA ASP A 112 12.15 -2.37 9.77
C ASP A 112 11.35 -2.02 8.51
N VAL A 113 11.84 -2.45 7.35
CA VAL A 113 11.20 -2.13 6.07
C VAL A 113 10.65 -3.39 5.41
N LEU A 114 9.34 -3.44 5.23
CA LEU A 114 8.67 -4.48 4.45
C LEU A 114 8.32 -3.94 3.06
N VAL A 115 8.84 -4.58 2.05
CA VAL A 115 8.56 -4.24 0.66
C VAL A 115 7.63 -5.28 0.04
N MET A 116 6.56 -4.84 -0.60
CA MET A 116 5.58 -5.70 -1.25
C MET A 116 5.55 -5.44 -2.76
N THR A 117 5.39 -6.49 -3.54
CA THR A 117 5.21 -6.37 -4.99
C THR A 117 4.41 -7.55 -5.54
N ALA A 118 3.58 -7.29 -6.54
CA ALA A 118 2.89 -8.34 -7.30
C ALA A 118 3.78 -8.92 -8.42
N THR A 119 4.86 -8.23 -8.79
CA THR A 119 5.81 -8.69 -9.81
C THR A 119 7.06 -9.23 -9.12
N PRO A 120 7.30 -10.55 -9.13
CA PRO A 120 8.46 -11.13 -8.48
C PRO A 120 9.75 -10.62 -9.15
N ILE A 121 10.66 -10.11 -8.33
CA ILE A 121 12.01 -9.78 -8.77
C ILE A 121 12.85 -11.04 -8.65
N PRO A 122 13.61 -11.45 -9.67
CA PRO A 122 14.52 -12.57 -9.57
C PRO A 122 15.45 -12.42 -8.37
N ARG A 123 15.67 -13.51 -7.61
CA ARG A 123 16.48 -13.48 -6.37
C ARG A 123 17.87 -12.90 -6.57
N SER A 124 18.48 -13.16 -7.73
CA SER A 124 19.78 -12.59 -8.11
C SER A 124 19.79 -11.06 -8.21
N LEU A 125 18.69 -10.47 -8.72
CA LEU A 125 18.52 -9.02 -8.77
C LEU A 125 18.19 -8.44 -7.40
N SER A 126 17.41 -9.16 -6.58
CA SER A 126 17.09 -8.69 -5.22
C SER A 126 18.33 -8.62 -4.34
N LEU A 127 19.23 -9.60 -4.40
CA LEU A 127 20.50 -9.60 -3.69
C LEU A 127 21.40 -8.42 -4.13
N THR A 128 21.43 -8.10 -5.43
CA THR A 128 22.23 -6.98 -5.96
C THR A 128 21.72 -5.62 -5.50
N TYR A 129 20.39 -5.46 -5.38
CA TYR A 129 19.76 -4.17 -5.07
C TYR A 129 19.44 -3.98 -3.59
N TYR A 130 19.31 -5.05 -2.80
CA TYR A 130 18.78 -5.00 -1.43
C TYR A 130 19.67 -5.65 -0.37
N GLY A 131 20.78 -6.28 -0.75
CA GLY A 131 21.67 -6.96 0.20
C GLY A 131 20.95 -8.09 0.94
N ASP A 132 21.02 -8.10 2.25
CA ASP A 132 20.43 -9.13 3.13
C ASP A 132 18.92 -8.89 3.39
N MET A 133 18.10 -9.01 2.35
CA MET A 133 16.63 -9.02 2.54
C MET A 133 16.10 -10.45 2.56
N ASP A 134 15.32 -10.77 3.59
CA ASP A 134 14.52 -11.99 3.62
C ASP A 134 13.36 -11.89 2.63
N ILE A 135 13.11 -12.99 1.89
CA ILE A 135 12.07 -13.04 0.86
C ILE A 135 11.01 -14.04 1.26
N SER A 136 9.76 -13.61 1.32
CA SER A 136 8.59 -14.46 1.47
C SER A 136 7.73 -14.42 0.22
N ILE A 137 7.37 -15.57 -0.32
CA ILE A 137 6.56 -15.71 -1.53
C ILE A 137 5.17 -16.22 -1.15
N LEU A 138 4.12 -15.50 -1.58
CA LEU A 138 2.74 -15.92 -1.46
C LEU A 138 2.32 -16.55 -2.78
N ASP A 139 2.36 -17.86 -2.89
CA ASP A 139 2.08 -18.65 -4.11
C ASP A 139 0.67 -19.25 -4.13
N GLU A 140 -0.03 -19.25 -3.00
CA GLU A 140 -1.39 -19.76 -2.90
C GLU A 140 -2.44 -18.65 -3.14
N LYS A 141 -3.52 -19.02 -3.84
CA LYS A 141 -4.69 -18.16 -4.00
C LYS A 141 -5.66 -18.35 -2.84
N PRO A 142 -6.41 -17.30 -2.45
CA PRO A 142 -7.46 -17.43 -1.44
C PRO A 142 -8.45 -18.56 -1.82
N LYS A 143 -8.84 -19.40 -0.85
CA LYS A 143 -9.62 -20.63 -1.05
C LYS A 143 -10.93 -20.45 -1.83
N ASN A 144 -11.54 -19.28 -1.80
CA ASN A 144 -12.84 -19.01 -2.47
C ASN A 144 -12.71 -18.20 -3.77
N ARG A 145 -11.51 -18.05 -4.33
CA ARG A 145 -11.33 -17.30 -5.56
C ARG A 145 -11.59 -18.18 -6.78
N MET A 146 -12.65 -17.85 -7.52
CA MET A 146 -12.98 -18.54 -8.76
C MET A 146 -11.87 -18.36 -9.81
N PRO A 147 -11.59 -19.40 -10.63
CA PRO A 147 -10.60 -19.29 -11.69
C PRO A 147 -11.01 -18.25 -12.73
N ILE A 148 -10.03 -17.47 -13.19
CA ILE A 148 -10.24 -16.50 -14.27
C ILE A 148 -10.27 -17.24 -15.60
N LYS A 149 -11.32 -17.02 -16.40
CA LYS A 149 -11.44 -17.56 -17.76
C LYS A 149 -11.00 -16.50 -18.75
N THR A 150 -9.89 -16.73 -19.44
CA THR A 150 -9.39 -15.87 -20.51
C THR A 150 -9.70 -16.50 -21.86
N ALA A 151 -10.20 -15.70 -22.80
CA ALA A 151 -10.47 -16.16 -24.17
C ALA A 151 -9.96 -15.11 -25.17
N VAL A 152 -9.32 -15.57 -26.23
CA VAL A 152 -8.92 -14.75 -27.38
C VAL A 152 -9.98 -14.90 -28.45
N MET A 153 -10.42 -13.79 -29.03
CA MET A 153 -11.41 -13.76 -30.12
C MET A 153 -10.91 -12.87 -31.26
N SER A 154 -11.23 -13.22 -32.48
CA SER A 154 -10.97 -12.38 -33.66
C SER A 154 -11.91 -11.18 -33.70
N ASP A 155 -11.45 -10.06 -34.28
CA ASP A 155 -12.20 -8.80 -34.40
C ASP A 155 -13.55 -8.93 -35.07
N GLY A 156 -13.69 -9.86 -36.04
CA GLY A 156 -14.98 -10.14 -36.67
C GLY A 156 -16.07 -10.70 -35.75
N ARG A 157 -15.74 -11.02 -34.49
CA ARG A 157 -16.69 -11.53 -33.48
C ARG A 157 -17.08 -10.51 -32.39
N ILE A 158 -16.81 -9.23 -32.62
CA ILE A 158 -17.15 -8.16 -31.66
C ILE A 158 -18.63 -8.18 -31.24
N LYS A 159 -19.55 -8.38 -32.20
CA LYS A 159 -20.99 -8.49 -31.87
C LYS A 159 -21.27 -9.54 -30.78
N ARG A 160 -20.65 -10.71 -30.88
CA ARG A 160 -20.81 -11.80 -29.92
C ARG A 160 -20.22 -11.44 -28.52
N ILE A 161 -19.20 -10.58 -28.50
CA ILE A 161 -18.67 -10.06 -27.23
C ILE A 161 -19.68 -9.11 -26.61
N LEU A 162 -20.21 -8.16 -27.40
CA LEU A 162 -21.22 -7.20 -26.95
C LEU A 162 -22.46 -7.87 -26.38
N ASP A 163 -23.00 -8.90 -27.06
CA ASP A 163 -24.14 -9.67 -26.56
C ASP A 163 -23.86 -10.37 -25.23
N ARG A 164 -22.63 -10.82 -25.00
CA ARG A 164 -22.20 -11.40 -23.72
C ARG A 164 -22.05 -10.36 -22.63
N LEU A 165 -21.56 -9.16 -22.97
CA LEU A 165 -21.43 -8.04 -22.04
C LEU A 165 -22.81 -7.56 -21.58
N GLU A 166 -23.74 -7.41 -22.53
CA GLU A 166 -25.13 -7.04 -22.24
C GLU A 166 -25.77 -8.04 -21.26
N LYS A 167 -25.66 -9.32 -21.53
CA LYS A 167 -26.15 -10.38 -20.60
C LYS A 167 -25.47 -10.32 -19.23
N ALA A 168 -24.19 -9.97 -19.17
CA ALA A 168 -23.47 -9.84 -17.92
C ALA A 168 -24.00 -8.64 -17.10
N LEU A 169 -24.24 -7.50 -17.77
CA LEU A 169 -24.82 -6.30 -17.14
C LEU A 169 -26.23 -6.54 -16.65
N CYS A 170 -27.09 -7.22 -17.44
CA CYS A 170 -28.43 -7.61 -17.03
C CYS A 170 -28.44 -8.52 -15.78
N ASN A 171 -27.36 -9.28 -15.57
CA ASN A 171 -27.17 -10.12 -14.38
C ASN A 171 -26.41 -9.42 -13.25
N ASN A 172 -26.43 -8.09 -13.18
CA ASN A 172 -25.75 -7.26 -12.19
C ASN A 172 -24.24 -7.52 -12.05
N ARG A 173 -23.56 -7.98 -13.12
CA ARG A 173 -22.11 -8.15 -13.15
C ARG A 173 -21.46 -6.84 -13.58
N ARG A 174 -20.28 -6.57 -13.05
CA ARG A 174 -19.48 -5.40 -13.46
C ARG A 174 -18.66 -5.75 -14.70
N VAL A 175 -18.60 -4.81 -15.63
CA VAL A 175 -17.84 -4.95 -16.88
C VAL A 175 -16.88 -3.76 -16.98
N TYR A 176 -15.65 -4.04 -17.38
CA TYR A 176 -14.65 -3.03 -17.72
C TYR A 176 -14.27 -3.25 -19.19
N TRP A 177 -14.38 -2.20 -19.99
CA TRP A 177 -13.92 -2.16 -21.37
C TRP A 177 -12.68 -1.28 -21.43
N VAL A 178 -11.56 -1.82 -21.89
CA VAL A 178 -10.26 -1.13 -21.98
C VAL A 178 -9.80 -1.10 -23.43
#